data_f613acc046d0b87f7197b8cfb045950b
#
_entry.id   f613acc046d0b87f7197b8cfb045950b
#
_cell.length_a   1.000
_cell.length_b   1.000
_cell.length_c   1.000
_cell.angle_alpha   90.00
_cell.angle_beta   90.00
_cell.angle_gamma   90.00
#
_symmetry.space_group_name_H-M   'P 1'
#
loop_
_entity.id
_entity.type
_entity.pdbx_description
1 polymer ?
#
loop_
_entity_poly.entity_id
_entity_poly.type
_entity_poly.pdbx_seq_one_letter_code
_entity_poly.pdbx_strand_id
1 'polypeptide(L)'
;MKKTIEIEYIGIEDVWQILEYSRAVMSRGHYVNFSISNTEVVPVVCVKIMLGGFVDSGNYDYSYMFYMTDKENDVAVMNKCKSTLRNLLV
;
A
#
# COMPACT_ATOMS: atom_id res chain seq x y z
N MET A 1 -31.77 -5.96 -19.41
CA MET A 1 -31.23 -5.64 -18.12
C MET A 1 -29.81 -5.14 -18.28
N LYS A 2 -29.50 -4.23 -17.45
CA LYS A 2 -28.21 -3.66 -17.54
C LYS A 2 -27.18 -4.54 -16.87
N LYS A 3 -26.16 -4.82 -17.57
CA LYS A 3 -25.10 -5.59 -16.99
C LYS A 3 -24.25 -4.72 -16.12
N THR A 4 -24.03 -5.15 -14.92
CA THR A 4 -23.16 -4.44 -14.03
C THR A 4 -21.73 -4.70 -14.46
N ILE A 5 -21.04 -3.66 -14.84
CA ILE A 5 -19.65 -3.78 -15.18
C ILE A 5 -18.88 -3.66 -13.89
N GLU A 6 -18.16 -4.70 -13.58
CA GLU A 6 -17.31 -4.64 -12.43
C GLU A 6 -16.06 -3.90 -12.79
N ILE A 7 -15.97 -2.72 -12.26
CA ILE A 7 -14.77 -1.94 -12.42
C ILE A 7 -13.88 -2.30 -11.26
N GLU A 8 -12.77 -2.96 -11.58
CA GLU A 8 -11.82 -3.28 -10.55
C GLU A 8 -11.06 -2.02 -10.24
N TYR A 9 -11.36 -1.47 -9.12
CA TYR A 9 -10.63 -0.32 -8.64
C TYR A 9 -10.23 -0.59 -7.21
N ILE A 10 -9.23 0.16 -6.77
CA ILE A 10 -8.72 0.00 -5.43
C ILE A 10 -9.75 0.53 -4.46
N GLY A 11 -10.26 -0.34 -3.61
CA GLY A 11 -11.28 0.01 -2.64
C GLY A 11 -10.74 0.08 -1.25
N ILE A 12 -11.64 0.39 -0.31
CA ILE A 12 -11.24 0.54 1.08
C ILE A 12 -10.74 -0.78 1.67
N GLU A 13 -11.26 -1.90 1.17
CA GLU A 13 -10.80 -3.20 1.66
C GLU A 13 -9.33 -3.43 1.35
N ASP A 14 -8.89 -2.95 0.19
CA ASP A 14 -7.48 -3.08 -0.19
C ASP A 14 -6.60 -2.28 0.77
N VAL A 15 -7.06 -1.09 1.14
CA VAL A 15 -6.33 -0.23 2.05
C VAL A 15 -6.27 -0.87 3.44
N TRP A 16 -7.40 -1.43 3.89
CA TRP A 16 -7.44 -2.14 5.16
C TRP A 16 -6.46 -3.31 5.18
N GLN A 17 -6.39 -4.05 4.09
CA GLN A 17 -5.50 -5.19 4.00
C GLN A 17 -4.04 -4.74 4.10
N ILE A 18 -3.70 -3.66 3.41
CA ILE A 18 -2.34 -3.12 3.46
C ILE A 18 -2.02 -2.64 4.87
N LEU A 19 -2.97 -2.02 5.54
CA LEU A 19 -2.76 -1.57 6.91
C LEU A 19 -2.51 -2.75 7.84
N GLU A 20 -3.29 -3.82 7.67
CA GLU A 20 -3.10 -5.03 8.49
C GLU A 20 -1.72 -5.63 8.27
N TYR A 21 -1.32 -5.75 7.01
CA TYR A 21 0.02 -6.25 6.70
C TYR A 21 1.09 -5.34 7.28
N SER A 22 0.87 -4.03 7.20
CA SER A 22 1.85 -3.07 7.71
C SER A 22 2.03 -3.23 9.21
N ARG A 23 0.93 -3.42 9.94
CA ARG A 23 1.01 -3.64 11.39
C ARG A 23 1.80 -4.89 11.70
N ALA A 24 1.54 -5.97 10.96
CA ALA A 24 2.24 -7.23 11.19
C ALA A 24 3.73 -7.08 10.88
N VAL A 25 4.06 -6.36 9.81
CA VAL A 25 5.45 -6.13 9.44
C VAL A 25 6.16 -5.30 10.52
N MET A 26 5.48 -4.29 11.05
CA MET A 26 6.05 -3.51 12.16
C MET A 26 6.33 -4.37 13.37
N SER A 27 5.48 -5.36 13.63
CA SER A 27 5.68 -6.28 14.75
C SER A 27 6.94 -7.12 14.58
N ARG A 28 7.46 -7.21 13.37
CA ARG A 28 8.69 -7.94 13.09
C ARG A 28 9.92 -7.06 13.21
N GLY A 29 9.76 -5.82 13.65
CA GLY A 29 10.90 -4.94 13.88
C GLY A 29 11.24 -4.03 12.71
N HIS A 30 10.41 -3.98 11.70
CA HIS A 30 10.62 -3.08 10.57
C HIS A 30 9.86 -1.79 10.79
N TYR A 31 10.34 -0.72 10.17
CA TYR A 31 9.62 0.55 10.19
C TYR A 31 8.73 0.65 8.96
N VAL A 32 7.48 0.97 9.18
CA VAL A 32 6.53 1.16 8.07
C VAL A 32 5.84 2.49 8.26
N ASN A 33 5.93 3.33 7.24
CA ASN A 33 5.18 4.57 7.20
C ASN A 33 4.03 4.37 6.23
N PHE A 34 2.81 4.36 6.77
CA PHE A 34 1.60 4.20 5.99
C PHE A 34 0.82 5.49 6.07
N SER A 35 0.44 6.03 4.92
CA SER A 35 -0.38 7.23 4.91
C SER A 35 -1.37 7.17 3.77
N ILE A 36 -2.50 7.84 3.99
CA ILE A 36 -3.50 8.01 2.96
C ILE A 36 -3.88 9.48 2.99
N SER A 37 -3.87 10.10 1.82
CA SER A 37 -4.13 11.53 1.71
C SER A 37 -5.17 11.78 0.64
N ASN A 38 -5.94 12.84 0.82
CA ASN A 38 -6.89 13.26 -0.19
C ASN A 38 -6.21 14.13 -1.21
N THR A 39 -6.56 13.90 -2.46
CA THR A 39 -6.28 14.85 -3.51
C THR A 39 -7.60 15.48 -3.93
N GLU A 40 -7.59 16.27 -4.97
CA GLU A 40 -8.83 16.87 -5.44
C GLU A 40 -9.75 15.85 -6.09
N VAL A 41 -9.20 14.72 -6.51
CA VAL A 41 -9.98 13.75 -7.27
C VAL A 41 -10.10 12.43 -6.52
N VAL A 42 -8.98 11.82 -6.16
CA VAL A 42 -8.99 10.52 -5.50
C VAL A 42 -7.93 10.49 -4.41
N PRO A 43 -8.12 9.63 -3.40
CA PRO A 43 -7.09 9.47 -2.37
C PRO A 43 -5.82 8.84 -2.93
N VAL A 44 -4.71 9.17 -2.31
CA VAL A 44 -3.43 8.57 -2.64
C VAL A 44 -2.92 7.83 -1.39
N VAL A 45 -2.40 6.64 -1.60
CA VAL A 45 -1.86 5.80 -0.53
C VAL A 45 -0.36 5.71 -0.72
N CYS A 46 0.37 5.92 0.38
CA CYS A 46 1.83 5.80 0.38
C CYS A 46 2.24 4.82 1.45
N VAL A 47 3.16 3.93 1.10
CA VAL A 47 3.73 2.96 2.04
C VAL A 47 5.23 2.97 1.86
N LYS A 48 5.95 3.26 2.93
CA LYS A 48 7.40 3.28 2.90
C LYS A 48 7.93 2.40 4.01
N ILE A 49 8.94 1.60 3.70
CA ILE A 49 9.42 0.58 4.61
C ILE A 49 10.92 0.72 4.78
N MET A 50 11.37 0.69 6.04
CA MET A 50 12.77 0.56 6.38
C MET A 50 12.96 -0.77 7.09
N LEU A 51 13.78 -1.62 6.51
CA LEU A 51 14.02 -2.93 7.08
C LEU A 51 14.87 -2.80 8.34
N GLY A 52 14.45 -3.50 9.39
CA GLY A 52 15.21 -3.50 10.64
C GLY A 52 14.96 -2.30 11.53
N GLY A 53 14.08 -1.39 11.12
CA GLY A 53 13.71 -0.26 11.96
C GLY A 53 14.07 1.07 11.34
N PHE A 54 13.65 2.14 11.99
CA PHE A 54 13.85 3.49 11.48
C PHE A 54 15.30 3.93 11.62
N VAL A 55 15.85 4.50 10.54
CA VAL A 55 17.17 5.11 10.54
C VAL A 55 17.02 6.53 10.05
N ASP A 56 17.41 7.48 10.89
CA ASP A 56 17.13 8.88 10.65
C ASP A 56 17.71 9.38 9.33
N SER A 57 18.93 8.95 9.01
CA SER A 57 19.61 9.38 7.79
C SER A 57 19.51 8.35 6.68
N GLY A 58 18.70 7.31 6.88
CA GLY A 58 18.62 6.21 5.92
C GLY A 58 17.59 6.46 4.84
N ASN A 59 17.73 5.69 3.78
CA ASN A 59 16.75 5.69 2.71
C ASN A 59 15.78 4.55 2.97
N TYR A 60 14.58 4.68 2.41
CA TYR A 60 13.60 3.60 2.50
C TYR A 60 14.03 2.47 1.59
N ASP A 61 13.88 1.25 2.08
CA ASP A 61 14.18 0.07 1.28
C ASP A 61 13.08 -0.17 0.26
N TYR A 62 11.85 0.17 0.62
CA TYR A 62 10.71 0.04 -0.29
C TYR A 62 9.87 1.29 -0.16
N SER A 63 9.34 1.75 -1.28
CA SER A 63 8.47 2.91 -1.30
C SER A 63 7.43 2.72 -2.39
N TYR A 64 6.17 2.80 -2.02
CA TYR A 64 5.05 2.60 -2.95
C TYR A 64 4.09 3.75 -2.81
N MET A 65 3.61 4.23 -3.94
CA MET A 65 2.58 5.26 -3.97
C MET A 65 1.61 4.92 -5.08
N PHE A 66 0.34 4.92 -4.76
CA PHE A 66 -0.68 4.65 -5.76
C PHE A 66 -1.95 5.42 -5.42
N TYR A 67 -2.69 5.76 -6.46
CA TYR A 67 -4.00 6.39 -6.30
C TYR A 67 -5.07 5.31 -6.25
N MET A 68 -6.15 5.60 -5.55
CA MET A 68 -7.25 4.63 -5.44
C MET A 68 -8.13 4.72 -6.67
N THR A 69 -7.64 4.14 -7.75
CA THR A 69 -8.31 4.17 -9.04
C THR A 69 -8.38 2.76 -9.61
N ASP A 70 -8.99 2.65 -10.78
CA ASP A 70 -9.03 1.41 -11.53
C ASP A 70 -7.93 1.36 -12.58
N LYS A 71 -7.02 2.32 -12.58
CA LYS A 71 -5.96 2.36 -13.58
C LYS A 71 -4.97 1.23 -13.35
N GLU A 72 -4.55 0.64 -14.45
CA GLU A 72 -3.69 -0.52 -14.41
C GLU A 72 -2.42 -0.27 -13.62
N ASN A 73 -1.84 0.89 -13.80
CA ASN A 73 -0.60 1.20 -13.12
C ASN A 73 -0.78 1.28 -11.60
N ASP A 74 -1.87 1.91 -11.16
CA ASP A 74 -2.14 2.02 -9.74
C ASP A 74 -2.39 0.65 -9.11
N VAL A 75 -3.17 -0.18 -9.81
CA VAL A 75 -3.46 -1.53 -9.33
C VAL A 75 -2.18 -2.36 -9.26
N ALA A 76 -1.31 -2.19 -10.25
CA ALA A 76 -0.04 -2.93 -10.28
C ALA A 76 0.86 -2.54 -9.11
N VAL A 77 0.94 -1.24 -8.81
CA VAL A 77 1.75 -0.78 -7.68
C VAL A 77 1.17 -1.29 -6.36
N MET A 78 -0.16 -1.23 -6.22
CA MET A 78 -0.81 -1.76 -5.03
C MET A 78 -0.49 -3.24 -4.83
N ASN A 79 -0.60 -4.03 -5.89
CA ASN A 79 -0.33 -5.46 -5.79
C ASN A 79 1.12 -5.73 -5.43
N LYS A 80 2.03 -4.94 -5.96
CA LYS A 80 3.43 -5.07 -5.62
C LYS A 80 3.67 -4.72 -4.15
N CYS A 81 3.00 -3.70 -3.67
CA CYS A 81 3.09 -3.32 -2.26
C CYS A 81 2.59 -4.45 -1.36
N LYS A 82 1.44 -5.01 -1.68
CA LYS A 82 0.89 -6.13 -0.91
C LYS A 82 1.85 -7.32 -0.91
N SER A 83 2.42 -7.60 -2.06
CA SER A 83 3.33 -8.73 -2.20
C SER A 83 4.58 -8.53 -1.34
N THR A 84 5.15 -7.32 -1.37
CA THR A 84 6.32 -7.01 -0.56
C THR A 84 6.02 -7.19 0.93
N LEU A 85 4.89 -6.64 1.37
CA LEU A 85 4.51 -6.75 2.78
C LEU A 85 4.32 -8.20 3.19
N ARG A 86 3.64 -8.99 2.35
CA ARG A 86 3.45 -10.41 2.66
C ARG A 86 4.77 -11.16 2.74
N ASN A 87 5.69 -10.84 1.83
CA ASN A 87 6.99 -11.52 1.82
C ASN A 87 7.78 -11.21 3.08
N LEU A 88 7.59 -10.04 3.66
CA LEU A 88 8.28 -9.69 4.90
C LEU A 88 7.69 -10.41 6.11
N LEU A 89 6.56 -11.07 5.94
CA LEU A 89 5.91 -11.80 7.03
C LEU A 89 6.22 -13.29 7.02
N VAL A 90 6.97 -13.74 6.03
CA VAL A 90 7.31 -15.17 5.91
C VAL A 90 8.53 -15.50 6.72
#